data_5380df75513ef4cf8fa302b8678778ec
#
_entry.id   5380df75513ef4cf8fa302b8678778ec
#
_cell.length_a   1.000
_cell.length_b   1.000
_cell.length_c   1.000
_cell.angle_alpha   90.00
_cell.angle_beta   90.00
_cell.angle_gamma   90.00
#
_symmetry.space_group_name_H-M   'P 1'
#
loop_
_entity.id
_entity.type
_entity.pdbx_description
1 polymer ?
#
loop_
_entity_poly.entity_id
_entity_poly.type
_entity_poly.pdbx_seq_one_letter_code
_entity_poly.pdbx_strand_id
1 'polypeptide(L)'
;MANGVEEVYGIDRQQEALDRLQSYGGRTVESLEKVMATCDIIVATTGVSGLIKPEMIRPGQIILALSNPNPEITPEDALAAGAAFAADGRSVNNALGFPGIFRGALNAGVSEITYPMLVAAARAIANHTKPGDLIPNPLDPSVHQVVARAVELAAQTNE
;
A
#
# COMPACT_ATOMS: atom_id res chain seq x y z
N MET A 1 -6.57 0.74 15.03
CA MET A 1 -6.70 0.97 13.59
C MET A 1 -7.22 -0.28 12.91
N ALA A 2 -7.81 -0.16 11.72
CA ALA A 2 -8.35 -1.32 11.02
C ALA A 2 -7.23 -2.29 10.60
N ASN A 3 -7.56 -3.59 10.52
CA ASN A 3 -6.67 -4.67 10.06
C ASN A 3 -5.41 -4.97 10.91
N GLY A 4 -5.43 -4.67 12.21
CA GLY A 4 -4.38 -5.09 13.13
C GLY A 4 -3.12 -4.23 13.15
N VAL A 5 -3.12 -3.07 12.47
CA VAL A 5 -2.05 -2.08 12.60
C VAL A 5 -2.22 -1.35 13.93
N GLU A 6 -1.22 -1.39 14.78
CA GLU A 6 -1.27 -0.77 16.11
C GLU A 6 -1.10 0.75 16.03
N GLU A 7 -0.08 1.21 15.31
CA GLU A 7 0.24 2.63 15.17
C GLU A 7 0.60 2.97 13.73
N VAL A 8 0.14 4.14 13.26
CA VAL A 8 0.52 4.72 11.97
C VAL A 8 1.19 6.05 12.22
N TYR A 9 2.41 6.18 11.74
CA TYR A 9 3.18 7.41 11.75
C TYR A 9 3.26 7.99 10.35
N GLY A 10 3.28 9.31 10.24
CA GLY A 10 3.44 9.98 8.96
C GLY A 10 4.23 11.28 9.06
N ILE A 11 4.90 11.57 7.95
CA ILE A 11 5.60 12.81 7.71
C ILE A 11 5.26 13.31 6.32
N ASP A 12 4.94 14.59 6.20
CA ASP A 12 4.65 15.28 4.95
C ASP A 12 5.09 16.74 5.05
N ARG A 13 5.32 17.38 3.91
CA ARG A 13 5.57 18.83 3.83
C ARG A 13 4.29 19.65 3.88
N GLN A 14 3.16 19.05 3.55
CA GLN A 14 1.85 19.68 3.51
C GLN A 14 1.13 19.46 4.84
N GLN A 15 0.84 20.55 5.54
CA GLN A 15 0.14 20.49 6.83
C GLN A 15 -1.24 19.82 6.70
N GLU A 16 -1.95 20.06 5.60
CA GLU A 16 -3.26 19.44 5.34
C GLU A 16 -3.18 17.90 5.30
N ALA A 17 -2.09 17.32 4.76
CA ALA A 17 -1.88 15.88 4.75
C ALA A 17 -1.64 15.34 6.17
N LEU A 18 -0.90 16.08 6.99
CA LEU A 18 -0.67 15.74 8.40
C LEU A 18 -1.96 15.84 9.23
N ASP A 19 -2.75 16.87 9.04
CA ASP A 19 -4.04 17.04 9.72
C ASP A 19 -5.02 15.91 9.36
N ARG A 20 -5.03 15.50 8.10
CA ARG A 20 -5.83 14.36 7.62
C ARG A 20 -5.35 13.04 8.26
N LEU A 21 -4.05 12.81 8.33
CA LEU A 21 -3.50 11.66 9.03
C LEU A 21 -3.98 11.59 10.48
N GLN A 22 -3.89 12.73 11.19
CA GLN A 22 -4.34 12.83 12.59
C GLN A 22 -5.84 12.59 12.74
N SER A 23 -6.66 13.07 11.81
CA SER A 23 -8.12 12.84 11.83
C SER A 23 -8.48 11.36 11.72
N TYR A 24 -7.62 10.54 11.13
CA TYR A 24 -7.74 9.07 11.08
C TYR A 24 -7.07 8.35 12.27
N GLY A 25 -6.55 9.10 13.25
CA GLY A 25 -5.91 8.54 14.44
C GLY A 25 -4.43 8.21 14.25
N GLY A 26 -3.81 8.66 13.16
CA GLY A 26 -2.37 8.56 12.96
C GLY A 26 -1.60 9.62 13.73
N ARG A 27 -0.30 9.45 13.85
CA ARG A 27 0.62 10.35 14.55
C ARG A 27 1.59 10.98 13.57
N THR A 28 1.84 12.27 13.72
CA THR A 28 2.87 12.98 12.94
C THR A 28 4.22 12.88 13.62
N VAL A 29 5.28 12.86 12.84
CA VAL A 29 6.67 12.86 13.31
C VAL A 29 7.47 13.97 12.63
N GLU A 30 8.53 14.40 13.29
CA GLU A 30 9.28 15.59 12.89
C GLU A 30 10.35 15.31 11.82
N SER A 31 10.79 14.06 11.69
CA SER A 31 11.86 13.73 10.74
C SER A 31 11.74 12.32 10.16
N LEU A 32 12.33 12.14 8.97
CA LEU A 32 12.43 10.85 8.31
C LEU A 32 13.21 9.84 9.14
N GLU A 33 14.29 10.28 9.76
CA GLU A 33 15.15 9.44 10.62
C GLU A 33 14.34 8.81 11.75
N LYS A 34 13.42 9.58 12.34
CA LYS A 34 12.55 9.08 13.40
C LYS A 34 11.56 8.03 12.89
N VAL A 35 10.98 8.23 11.70
CA VAL A 35 10.14 7.20 11.03
C VAL A 35 10.95 5.94 10.81
N MET A 36 12.13 6.05 10.20
CA MET A 36 12.99 4.92 9.88
C MET A 36 13.45 4.16 11.14
N ALA A 37 13.70 4.88 12.23
CA ALA A 37 14.10 4.27 13.50
C ALA A 37 12.96 3.57 14.25
N THR A 38 11.69 3.94 13.99
CA THR A 38 10.54 3.49 14.80
C THR A 38 9.70 2.45 14.09
N CYS A 39 9.41 2.64 12.79
CA CYS A 39 8.42 1.86 12.06
C CYS A 39 9.00 0.58 11.47
N ASP A 40 8.24 -0.51 11.50
CA ASP A 40 8.64 -1.80 10.92
C ASP A 40 8.30 -1.88 9.43
N ILE A 41 7.29 -1.12 9.00
CA ILE A 41 6.86 -1.02 7.60
C ILE A 41 6.94 0.44 7.19
N ILE A 42 7.67 0.72 6.13
CA ILE A 42 7.81 2.05 5.52
C ILE A 42 7.09 2.07 4.19
N VAL A 43 6.18 3.02 4.01
CA VAL A 43 5.54 3.30 2.71
C VAL A 43 5.93 4.72 2.32
N ALA A 44 6.74 4.86 1.27
CA ALA A 44 7.20 6.14 0.77
C ALA A 44 6.55 6.46 -0.59
N THR A 45 5.98 7.66 -0.70
CA THR A 45 5.29 8.18 -1.91
C THR A 45 5.65 9.65 -2.10
N THR A 46 6.91 10.00 -1.86
CA THR A 46 7.37 11.39 -1.73
C THR A 46 7.71 12.05 -3.05
N GLY A 47 7.95 11.27 -4.11
CA GLY A 47 8.46 11.76 -5.39
C GLY A 47 9.94 12.17 -5.36
N VAL A 48 10.64 11.95 -4.24
CA VAL A 48 12.05 12.35 -4.08
C VAL A 48 12.95 11.12 -4.18
N SER A 49 13.58 10.96 -5.35
CA SER A 49 14.50 9.86 -5.60
C SER A 49 15.67 9.86 -4.62
N GLY A 50 16.01 8.67 -4.08
CA GLY A 50 17.14 8.50 -3.17
C GLY A 50 16.98 9.21 -1.82
N LEU A 51 15.76 9.51 -1.41
CA LEU A 51 15.46 10.14 -0.12
C LEU A 51 15.84 9.21 1.05
N ILE A 52 15.53 7.93 0.94
CA ILE A 52 15.89 6.92 1.94
C ILE A 52 17.31 6.45 1.63
N LYS A 53 18.22 6.57 2.62
CA LYS A 53 19.59 6.12 2.50
C LYS A 53 19.75 4.71 3.08
N PRO A 54 20.64 3.86 2.54
CA PRO A 54 20.88 2.52 3.06
C PRO A 54 21.15 2.47 4.57
N GLU A 55 21.91 3.44 5.09
CA GLU A 55 22.24 3.55 6.52
C GLU A 55 21.05 3.86 7.44
N MET A 56 19.91 4.27 6.90
CA MET A 56 18.67 4.50 7.65
C MET A 56 17.88 3.21 7.88
N ILE A 57 18.19 2.14 7.15
CA ILE A 57 17.42 0.89 7.18
C ILE A 57 17.83 0.06 8.38
N ARG A 58 16.83 -0.39 9.12
CA ARG A 58 17.01 -1.37 10.20
C ARG A 58 16.83 -2.80 9.67
N PRO A 59 17.61 -3.77 10.15
CA PRO A 59 17.40 -5.18 9.81
C PRO A 59 15.95 -5.61 10.07
N GLY A 60 15.36 -6.29 9.10
CA GLY A 60 14.01 -6.82 9.19
C GLY A 60 12.88 -5.88 8.78
N GLN A 61 13.16 -4.64 8.41
CA GLN A 61 12.14 -3.70 7.93
C GLN A 61 11.56 -4.12 6.57
N ILE A 62 10.31 -3.70 6.35
CA ILE A 62 9.63 -3.78 5.04
C ILE A 62 9.64 -2.39 4.42
N ILE A 63 10.18 -2.25 3.21
CA ILE A 63 10.32 -0.98 2.50
C ILE A 63 9.49 -0.99 1.22
N LEU A 64 8.50 -0.13 1.13
CA LEU A 64 7.68 0.10 -0.06
C LEU A 64 7.94 1.51 -0.58
N ALA A 65 8.91 1.67 -1.49
CA ALA A 65 9.30 2.94 -2.09
C ALA A 65 8.57 3.14 -3.42
N LEU A 66 7.34 3.67 -3.35
CA LEU A 66 6.36 3.58 -4.44
C LEU A 66 6.40 4.72 -5.45
N SER A 67 7.34 5.67 -5.33
CA SER A 67 7.48 6.76 -6.29
C SER A 67 7.95 6.27 -7.67
N ASN A 68 7.36 6.81 -8.71
CA ASN A 68 7.69 6.55 -10.11
C ASN A 68 8.13 7.85 -10.82
N PRO A 69 9.10 7.81 -11.75
CA PRO A 69 9.85 6.64 -12.22
C PRO A 69 11.01 6.22 -11.32
N ASN A 70 11.42 7.06 -10.38
CA ASN A 70 12.58 6.86 -9.53
C ASN A 70 12.13 6.73 -8.06
N PRO A 71 12.33 5.56 -7.42
CA PRO A 71 11.91 5.33 -6.05
C PRO A 71 12.79 6.10 -5.05
N GLU A 72 12.33 6.21 -3.81
CA GLU A 72 13.07 6.81 -2.70
C GLU A 72 14.33 6.01 -2.33
N ILE A 73 14.32 4.71 -2.58
CA ILE A 73 15.45 3.78 -2.56
C ILE A 73 15.12 2.62 -3.48
N THR A 74 16.12 2.03 -4.13
CA THR A 74 15.90 0.84 -4.96
C THR A 74 15.64 -0.39 -4.08
N PRO A 75 14.83 -1.37 -4.53
CA PRO A 75 14.66 -2.61 -3.77
C PRO A 75 15.98 -3.33 -3.50
N GLU A 76 16.90 -3.30 -4.46
CA GLU A 76 18.23 -3.92 -4.35
C GLU A 76 19.04 -3.29 -3.22
N ASP A 77 19.11 -1.95 -3.16
CA ASP A 77 19.83 -1.24 -2.11
C ASP A 77 19.19 -1.43 -0.74
N ALA A 78 17.86 -1.44 -0.67
CA ALA A 78 17.14 -1.68 0.58
C ALA A 78 17.39 -3.09 1.13
N LEU A 79 17.35 -4.12 0.28
CA LEU A 79 17.65 -5.50 0.68
C LEU A 79 19.11 -5.66 1.09
N ALA A 80 20.05 -5.05 0.34
CA ALA A 80 21.48 -5.07 0.69
C ALA A 80 21.76 -4.40 2.03
N ALA A 81 20.94 -3.40 2.41
CA ALA A 81 21.02 -2.72 3.71
C ALA A 81 20.36 -3.49 4.87
N GLY A 82 19.74 -4.65 4.60
CA GLY A 82 19.16 -5.52 5.63
C GLY A 82 17.64 -5.48 5.75
N ALA A 83 16.92 -4.83 4.84
CA ALA A 83 15.47 -4.95 4.79
C ALA A 83 15.06 -6.42 4.58
N ALA A 84 14.03 -6.89 5.29
CA ALA A 84 13.48 -8.23 5.09
C ALA A 84 12.71 -8.33 3.77
N PHE A 85 12.17 -7.19 3.31
CA PHE A 85 11.43 -7.10 2.07
C PHE A 85 11.52 -5.68 1.52
N ALA A 86 11.60 -5.55 0.20
CA ALA A 86 11.54 -4.27 -0.47
C ALA A 86 10.82 -4.37 -1.83
N ALA A 87 10.02 -3.36 -2.17
CA ALA A 87 9.38 -3.21 -3.45
C ALA A 87 9.29 -1.74 -3.86
N ASP A 88 9.23 -1.50 -5.16
CA ASP A 88 9.05 -0.18 -5.76
C ASP A 88 7.69 -0.03 -6.46
N GLY A 89 7.39 1.16 -6.96
CA GLY A 89 6.16 1.44 -7.70
C GLY A 89 6.04 0.75 -9.07
N ARG A 90 7.09 0.06 -9.54
CA ARG A 90 7.03 -0.80 -10.73
C ARG A 90 6.59 -2.20 -10.36
N SER A 91 7.06 -2.68 -9.21
CA SER A 91 6.73 -4.01 -8.68
C SER A 91 5.33 -4.06 -8.09
N VAL A 92 4.84 -2.95 -7.49
CA VAL A 92 3.49 -2.84 -6.91
C VAL A 92 2.71 -1.79 -7.69
N ASN A 93 1.76 -2.23 -8.51
CA ASN A 93 1.02 -1.35 -9.41
C ASN A 93 -0.48 -1.36 -9.10
N ASN A 94 -1.11 -0.17 -9.20
CA ASN A 94 -2.55 0.03 -9.03
C ASN A 94 -3.40 -0.73 -10.07
N ALA A 95 -2.81 -1.20 -11.17
CA ALA A 95 -3.50 -1.96 -12.22
C ALA A 95 -4.20 -3.22 -11.69
N LEU A 96 -3.76 -3.79 -10.58
CA LEU A 96 -4.40 -4.95 -9.96
C LEU A 96 -5.77 -4.64 -9.37
N GLY A 97 -5.95 -3.46 -8.79
CA GLY A 97 -7.19 -3.07 -8.12
C GLY A 97 -8.17 -2.37 -9.06
N PHE A 98 -7.64 -1.46 -9.89
CA PHE A 98 -8.45 -0.47 -10.62
C PHE A 98 -9.62 -1.05 -11.42
N PRO A 99 -9.46 -1.98 -12.39
CA PRO A 99 -10.62 -2.43 -13.18
C PRO A 99 -11.60 -3.22 -12.34
N GLY A 100 -11.11 -4.08 -11.43
CA GLY A 100 -11.94 -4.94 -10.60
C GLY A 100 -12.77 -4.18 -9.58
N ILE A 101 -12.19 -3.19 -8.91
CA ILE A 101 -12.89 -2.38 -7.90
C ILE A 101 -14.08 -1.64 -8.53
N PHE A 102 -13.84 -0.94 -9.63
CA PHE A 102 -14.92 -0.21 -10.32
C PHE A 102 -15.97 -1.15 -10.91
N ARG A 103 -15.55 -2.27 -11.49
CA ARG A 103 -16.47 -3.26 -12.01
C ARG A 103 -17.38 -3.84 -10.93
N GLY A 104 -16.83 -4.18 -9.76
CA GLY A 104 -17.61 -4.68 -8.63
C GLY A 104 -18.59 -3.66 -8.08
N ALA A 105 -18.19 -2.40 -7.95
CA ALA A 105 -19.07 -1.31 -7.55
C ALA A 105 -20.23 -1.09 -8.52
N LEU A 106 -19.94 -1.08 -9.83
CA LEU A 106 -20.97 -0.97 -10.88
C LEU A 106 -21.93 -2.17 -10.88
N ASN A 107 -21.43 -3.39 -10.72
CA ASN A 107 -22.26 -4.59 -10.65
C ASN A 107 -23.22 -4.55 -9.45
N ALA A 108 -22.75 -4.03 -8.31
CA ALA A 108 -23.54 -3.86 -7.10
C ALA A 108 -24.53 -2.67 -7.17
N GLY A 109 -24.37 -1.79 -8.16
CA GLY A 109 -25.23 -0.60 -8.32
C GLY A 109 -25.02 0.49 -7.27
N VAL A 110 -23.88 0.48 -6.57
CA VAL A 110 -23.59 1.46 -5.52
C VAL A 110 -22.97 2.74 -6.09
N SER A 111 -23.25 3.87 -5.44
CA SER A 111 -22.75 5.19 -5.84
C SER A 111 -21.41 5.56 -5.22
N GLU A 112 -20.94 4.79 -4.24
CA GLU A 112 -19.72 5.08 -3.48
C GLU A 112 -18.91 3.78 -3.28
N ILE A 113 -17.58 3.92 -3.35
CA ILE A 113 -16.64 2.85 -3.02
C ILE A 113 -16.25 2.99 -1.56
N THR A 114 -16.75 2.07 -0.73
CA THR A 114 -16.54 2.10 0.73
C THR A 114 -15.23 1.43 1.14
N TYR A 115 -14.77 1.73 2.36
CA TYR A 115 -13.57 1.11 2.91
C TYR A 115 -13.64 -0.43 2.96
N PRO A 116 -14.75 -1.07 3.39
CA PRO A 116 -14.90 -2.54 3.31
C PRO A 116 -14.71 -3.11 1.91
N MET A 117 -15.18 -2.41 0.87
CA MET A 117 -14.97 -2.82 -0.51
C MET A 117 -13.49 -2.82 -0.90
N LEU A 118 -12.75 -1.79 -0.48
CA LEU A 118 -11.29 -1.71 -0.71
C LEU A 118 -10.53 -2.82 0.02
N VAL A 119 -10.91 -3.12 1.25
CA VAL A 119 -10.34 -4.24 2.03
C VAL A 119 -10.63 -5.59 1.36
N ALA A 120 -11.86 -5.78 0.87
CA ALA A 120 -12.22 -7.00 0.15
C ALA A 120 -11.40 -7.18 -1.14
N ALA A 121 -11.19 -6.10 -1.89
CA ALA A 121 -10.33 -6.09 -3.07
C ALA A 121 -8.88 -6.47 -2.72
N ALA A 122 -8.31 -5.87 -1.69
CA ALA A 122 -6.94 -6.16 -1.26
C ALA A 122 -6.77 -7.63 -0.83
N ARG A 123 -7.73 -8.18 -0.08
CA ARG A 123 -7.75 -9.60 0.31
C ARG A 123 -7.88 -10.54 -0.90
N ALA A 124 -8.71 -10.18 -1.87
CA ALA A 124 -8.88 -10.96 -3.09
C ALA A 124 -7.58 -11.03 -3.90
N ILE A 125 -6.85 -9.91 -4.03
CA ILE A 125 -5.53 -9.86 -4.67
C ILE A 125 -4.54 -10.75 -3.91
N ALA A 126 -4.43 -10.57 -2.60
CA ALA A 126 -3.50 -11.34 -1.76
C ALA A 126 -3.76 -12.86 -1.84
N ASN A 127 -5.03 -13.27 -1.77
CA ASN A 127 -5.42 -14.68 -1.85
C ASN A 127 -5.22 -15.29 -3.26
N HIS A 128 -5.18 -14.46 -4.29
CA HIS A 128 -4.95 -14.89 -5.68
C HIS A 128 -3.46 -14.93 -6.03
N THR A 129 -2.60 -14.41 -5.16
CA THR A 129 -1.14 -14.41 -5.34
C THR A 129 -0.61 -15.83 -5.12
N LYS A 130 0.23 -16.31 -6.06
CA LYS A 130 0.86 -17.63 -5.95
C LYS A 130 1.96 -17.63 -4.89
N PRO A 131 2.21 -18.76 -4.25
CA PRO A 131 3.36 -18.89 -3.34
C PRO A 131 4.67 -18.49 -4.05
N GLY A 132 5.42 -17.58 -3.44
CA GLY A 132 6.67 -17.04 -3.97
C GLY A 132 6.54 -15.77 -4.81
N ASP A 133 5.34 -15.42 -5.25
CA ASP A 133 5.09 -14.14 -5.92
C ASP A 133 4.75 -13.05 -4.89
N LEU A 134 5.10 -11.80 -5.20
CA LEU A 134 4.70 -10.65 -4.40
C LEU A 134 3.23 -10.27 -4.64
N ILE A 135 2.86 -10.25 -5.91
CA ILE A 135 1.54 -9.90 -6.41
C ILE A 135 1.20 -10.80 -7.59
N PRO A 136 -0.09 -11.00 -7.95
CA PRO A 136 -0.45 -11.73 -9.15
C PRO A 136 -0.07 -10.92 -10.40
N ASN A 137 0.00 -11.60 -11.54
CA ASN A 137 0.24 -10.92 -12.82
C ASN A 137 -0.92 -9.94 -13.13
N PRO A 138 -0.67 -8.63 -13.24
CA PRO A 138 -1.71 -7.63 -13.52
C PRO A 138 -2.39 -7.79 -14.89
N LEU A 139 -1.78 -8.54 -15.80
CA LEU A 139 -2.35 -8.85 -17.12
C LEU A 139 -3.23 -10.11 -17.12
N ASP A 140 -3.34 -10.81 -15.99
CA ASP A 140 -4.22 -11.96 -15.85
C ASP A 140 -5.67 -11.50 -15.63
N PRO A 141 -6.60 -11.75 -16.59
CA PRO A 141 -7.98 -11.33 -16.43
C PRO A 141 -8.70 -11.96 -15.22
N SER A 142 -8.25 -13.11 -14.74
CA SER A 142 -8.84 -13.78 -13.58
C SER A 142 -8.68 -12.97 -12.30
N VAL A 143 -7.58 -12.22 -12.16
CA VAL A 143 -7.35 -11.30 -11.02
C VAL A 143 -8.45 -10.26 -10.94
N HIS A 144 -8.76 -9.62 -12.07
CA HIS A 144 -9.79 -8.57 -12.12
C HIS A 144 -11.19 -9.12 -11.84
N GLN A 145 -11.46 -10.36 -12.24
CA GLN A 145 -12.74 -11.03 -11.97
C GLN A 145 -12.91 -11.33 -10.47
N VAL A 146 -11.89 -11.88 -9.82
CA VAL A 146 -11.97 -12.17 -8.37
C VAL A 146 -12.05 -10.89 -7.55
N VAL A 147 -11.36 -9.83 -7.94
CA VAL A 147 -11.45 -8.51 -7.30
C VAL A 147 -12.86 -7.94 -7.46
N ALA A 148 -13.41 -7.94 -8.68
CA ALA A 148 -14.76 -7.43 -8.93
C ALA A 148 -15.82 -8.18 -8.11
N ARG A 149 -15.71 -9.50 -8.04
CA ARG A 149 -16.63 -10.32 -7.25
C ARG A 149 -16.53 -10.05 -5.75
N ALA A 150 -15.33 -9.90 -5.22
CA ALA A 150 -15.12 -9.59 -3.81
C ALA A 150 -15.70 -8.22 -3.43
N VAL A 151 -15.51 -7.21 -4.29
CA VAL A 151 -16.04 -5.86 -4.10
C VAL A 151 -17.58 -5.87 -4.17
N GLU A 152 -18.17 -6.53 -5.16
CA GLU A 152 -19.61 -6.67 -5.31
C GLU A 152 -20.26 -7.28 -4.06
N LEU A 153 -19.68 -8.37 -3.52
CA LEU A 153 -20.18 -9.01 -2.31
C LEU A 153 -20.05 -8.10 -1.08
N ALA A 154 -18.92 -7.40 -0.94
CA ALA A 154 -18.70 -6.48 0.17
C ALA A 154 -19.65 -5.26 0.14
N ALA A 155 -20.07 -4.82 -1.05
CA ALA A 155 -21.04 -3.76 -1.20
C ALA A 155 -22.43 -4.17 -0.71
N GLN A 156 -22.83 -5.42 -0.93
CA GLN A 156 -24.14 -5.96 -0.52
C GLN A 156 -24.26 -6.23 0.99
N THR A 157 -23.13 -6.39 1.69
CA THR A 157 -23.12 -6.67 3.14
C THR A 157 -23.17 -5.41 4.02
N ASN A 158 -23.15 -4.20 3.44
CA ASN A 158 -23.18 -2.93 4.14
C ASN A 158 -24.56 -2.22 4.07
N GLU A 159 -25.60 -2.91 3.60
CA GLU A 159 -27.01 -2.53 3.78
C GLU A 159 -27.56 -3.25 5.03
#